data_d941a7f9cf4cab1c505bdbbf21d83619
#
_entry.id   d941a7f9cf4cab1c505bdbbf21d83619
#
_cell.length_a   1.000
_cell.length_b   1.000
_cell.length_c   1.000
_cell.angle_alpha   90.00
_cell.angle_beta   90.00
_cell.angle_gamma   90.00
#
_symmetry.space_group_name_H-M   'P 1'
#
loop_
_entity.id
_entity.type
_entity.pdbx_description
1 polymer ?
#
loop_
_entity_poly.entity_id
_entity_poly.type
_entity_poly.pdbx_seq_one_letter_code
_entity_poly.pdbx_strand_id
1 'polypeptide(L)'
;MISKFVLTFLLVSFTFIFLNFSSFNILEKSHGINETQQKNNHTVNFDKLVAQYLNWWINVPIEEDPQQVDNPCVIHTTDSIIFLHDPFEMGEIKNTCTIPHKSLFFPFYIGWCDNGNQGYYRTESYNKLLECTLDANRGLVTMNAYLDDKKIVDVRIDNTDIHNLKVLHNNSLDNYYKEIGPTNFFDLTLTNKTQFHNYEKPQDFESSPAKYKAVAYCFCGFIDKNQITPGNHQLSYYTKIEGSGGLDKTKGWDHESKITYILRIE
;
A
#
# COMPACT_ATOMS: atom_id res chain seq x y z
N MET A 1 -53.93 34.59 -38.34
CA MET A 1 -53.60 35.26 -37.06
C MET A 1 -52.96 34.26 -36.13
N ILE A 2 -51.65 33.99 -36.32
CA ILE A 2 -50.88 33.08 -35.51
C ILE A 2 -49.67 33.87 -34.96
N SER A 3 -49.63 33.88 -33.71
CA SER A 3 -48.95 34.72 -32.75
C SER A 3 -47.43 34.76 -32.91
N LYS A 4 -46.89 36.00 -32.87
CA LYS A 4 -45.45 36.35 -32.79
C LYS A 4 -44.79 36.02 -31.45
N PHE A 5 -45.17 34.94 -30.79
CA PHE A 5 -44.70 34.63 -29.43
C PHE A 5 -43.72 33.42 -29.33
N VAL A 6 -43.31 32.84 -30.45
CA VAL A 6 -42.45 31.64 -30.43
C VAL A 6 -40.97 31.92 -30.75
N LEU A 7 -40.61 33.15 -31.11
CA LEU A 7 -39.24 33.43 -31.57
C LEU A 7 -38.29 34.06 -30.52
N THR A 8 -38.77 34.30 -29.32
CA THR A 8 -37.95 34.97 -28.27
C THR A 8 -37.43 34.03 -27.22
N PHE A 9 -37.81 32.75 -27.24
CA PHE A 9 -37.32 31.74 -26.26
C PHE A 9 -36.16 30.90 -26.71
N LEU A 10 -35.69 31.02 -27.95
CA LEU A 10 -34.61 30.22 -28.53
C LEU A 10 -33.24 30.93 -28.53
N LEU A 11 -33.14 32.15 -28.08
CA LEU A 11 -31.90 32.95 -28.08
C LEU A 11 -31.28 33.15 -26.71
N VAL A 12 -31.90 32.66 -25.63
CA VAL A 12 -31.33 32.75 -24.27
C VAL A 12 -30.71 31.44 -23.78
N SER A 13 -30.94 30.33 -24.52
CA SER A 13 -30.42 29.03 -24.12
C SER A 13 -29.00 28.73 -24.65
N PHE A 14 -28.41 29.61 -25.47
CA PHE A 14 -27.09 29.35 -26.07
C PHE A 14 -25.94 30.13 -25.43
N THR A 15 -26.22 31.00 -24.44
CA THR A 15 -25.16 31.78 -23.77
C THR A 15 -24.74 31.26 -22.42
N PHE A 16 -25.30 30.15 -21.95
CA PHE A 16 -24.93 29.56 -20.65
C PHE A 16 -24.05 28.27 -20.72
N ILE A 17 -23.63 27.83 -21.94
CA ILE A 17 -22.83 26.60 -22.10
C ILE A 17 -21.32 26.87 -22.24
N PHE A 18 -20.90 28.16 -22.28
CA PHE A 18 -19.48 28.48 -22.51
C PHE A 18 -18.68 29.02 -21.30
N LEU A 19 -19.21 28.92 -20.05
CA LEU A 19 -18.53 29.47 -18.88
C LEU A 19 -18.26 28.49 -17.76
N ASN A 20 -18.18 27.18 -18.04
CA ASN A 20 -17.75 26.20 -17.04
C ASN A 20 -16.65 25.26 -17.54
N PHE A 21 -15.80 25.70 -18.47
CA PHE A 21 -14.52 25.08 -18.74
C PHE A 21 -13.40 25.94 -18.15
N SER A 22 -13.51 26.27 -16.86
CA SER A 22 -12.40 26.83 -16.12
C SER A 22 -11.84 25.77 -15.19
N SER A 23 -10.69 25.25 -15.62
CA SER A 23 -9.60 24.86 -14.72
C SER A 23 -9.91 23.73 -13.74
N PHE A 24 -9.99 22.49 -14.22
CA PHE A 24 -9.40 21.41 -13.47
C PHE A 24 -7.88 21.58 -13.53
N ASN A 25 -7.36 22.56 -12.82
CA ASN A 25 -6.01 22.51 -12.34
C ASN A 25 -6.00 21.38 -11.32
N ILE A 26 -5.59 20.18 -11.76
CA ILE A 26 -5.05 19.17 -10.88
C ILE A 26 -3.90 19.87 -10.17
N LEU A 27 -4.16 20.27 -8.92
CA LEU A 27 -3.12 20.69 -8.02
C LEU A 27 -2.20 19.45 -7.88
N GLU A 28 -1.10 19.45 -8.65
CA GLU A 28 0.14 18.81 -8.22
C GLU A 28 0.56 19.48 -6.92
N LYS A 29 -0.09 19.13 -5.84
CA LYS A 29 0.45 19.31 -4.51
C LYS A 29 1.42 18.14 -4.31
N SER A 30 2.58 18.22 -4.99
CA SER A 30 3.79 17.65 -4.46
C SER A 30 3.89 18.19 -3.03
N HIS A 31 3.62 17.35 -2.04
CA HIS A 31 4.00 17.66 -0.67
C HIS A 31 5.52 17.81 -0.72
N GLY A 32 5.96 19.06 -0.70
CA GLY A 32 7.35 19.43 -0.67
C GLY A 32 7.99 18.82 0.58
N ILE A 33 8.60 17.68 0.40
CA ILE A 33 9.67 17.21 1.28
C ILE A 33 10.79 18.19 1.02
N ASN A 34 11.13 18.99 2.03
CA ASN A 34 12.25 19.91 1.99
C ASN A 34 13.50 19.14 1.57
N GLU A 35 13.89 19.29 0.31
CA GLU A 35 15.17 18.87 -0.25
C GLU A 35 16.29 19.75 0.29
N THR A 36 16.72 19.53 1.51
CA THR A 36 17.96 20.10 2.02
C THR A 36 18.63 19.10 2.95
N GLN A 37 19.20 18.06 2.33
CA GLN A 37 20.48 17.42 2.69
C GLN A 37 20.67 16.16 1.83
N GLN A 38 21.06 16.37 0.58
CA GLN A 38 21.45 15.26 -0.30
C GLN A 38 22.97 15.32 -0.51
N LYS A 39 23.69 14.57 0.32
CA LYS A 39 25.05 14.13 0.01
C LYS A 39 25.03 12.61 -0.16
N ASN A 40 25.19 12.17 -1.41
CA ASN A 40 25.56 10.80 -1.81
C ASN A 40 24.73 9.64 -1.22
N ASN A 41 23.41 9.65 -1.37
CA ASN A 41 22.61 8.49 -1.10
C ASN A 41 21.97 8.00 -2.40
N HIS A 42 22.14 6.75 -2.73
CA HIS A 42 21.28 6.06 -3.69
C HIS A 42 19.83 6.28 -3.22
N THR A 43 19.12 7.15 -3.92
CA THR A 43 17.72 7.45 -3.59
C THR A 43 16.93 6.15 -3.76
N VAL A 44 16.44 5.61 -2.64
CA VAL A 44 15.60 4.40 -2.66
C VAL A 44 14.31 4.75 -3.39
N ASN A 45 14.03 4.04 -4.48
CA ASN A 45 12.76 4.19 -5.18
C ASN A 45 11.70 3.33 -4.45
N PHE A 46 10.92 3.98 -3.59
CA PHE A 46 9.92 3.31 -2.76
C PHE A 46 8.77 2.72 -3.57
N ASP A 47 8.31 3.35 -4.65
CA ASP A 47 7.29 2.78 -5.55
C ASP A 47 7.73 1.41 -6.09
N LYS A 48 9.00 1.33 -6.50
CA LYS A 48 9.58 0.08 -6.95
C LYS A 48 9.66 -0.96 -5.82
N LEU A 49 9.95 -0.55 -4.59
CA LEU A 49 9.98 -1.46 -3.45
C LEU A 49 8.60 -2.04 -3.15
N VAL A 50 7.56 -1.21 -3.17
CA VAL A 50 6.17 -1.67 -2.98
C VAL A 50 5.79 -2.68 -4.06
N ALA A 51 6.11 -2.40 -5.33
CA ALA A 51 5.85 -3.32 -6.42
C ALA A 51 6.61 -4.65 -6.28
N GLN A 52 7.88 -4.60 -5.88
CA GLN A 52 8.70 -5.80 -5.63
C GLN A 52 8.18 -6.60 -4.45
N TYR A 53 7.82 -5.92 -3.35
CA TYR A 53 7.23 -6.54 -2.17
C TYR A 53 5.95 -7.29 -2.53
N LEU A 54 5.00 -6.64 -3.18
CA LEU A 54 3.73 -7.26 -3.57
C LEU A 54 3.92 -8.45 -4.52
N ASN A 55 4.83 -8.32 -5.49
CA ASN A 55 5.13 -9.43 -6.39
C ASN A 55 5.72 -10.65 -5.68
N TRP A 56 6.48 -10.44 -4.61
CA TRP A 56 6.96 -11.56 -3.78
C TRP A 56 5.84 -12.07 -2.87
N TRP A 57 5.25 -11.19 -2.08
CA TRP A 57 4.33 -11.52 -1.01
C TRP A 57 3.09 -12.28 -1.50
N ILE A 58 2.49 -11.87 -2.62
CA ILE A 58 1.30 -12.53 -3.18
C ILE A 58 1.59 -13.96 -3.69
N ASN A 59 2.84 -14.30 -3.88
CA ASN A 59 3.28 -15.60 -4.37
C ASN A 59 3.92 -16.47 -3.26
N VAL A 60 3.92 -16.04 -2.00
CA VAL A 60 4.30 -16.89 -0.88
C VAL A 60 3.27 -18.02 -0.76
N PRO A 61 3.71 -19.30 -0.79
CA PRO A 61 2.79 -20.43 -0.65
C PRO A 61 2.10 -20.42 0.72
N ILE A 62 0.86 -20.90 0.77
CA ILE A 62 0.09 -20.91 2.04
C ILE A 62 0.78 -21.75 3.12
N GLU A 63 1.46 -22.82 2.72
CA GLU A 63 2.24 -23.68 3.61
C GLU A 63 3.49 -23.02 4.20
N GLU A 64 3.90 -21.88 3.63
CA GLU A 64 5.01 -21.04 4.12
C GLU A 64 4.49 -19.81 4.88
N ASP A 65 3.16 -19.60 4.92
CA ASP A 65 2.58 -18.46 5.63
C ASP A 65 2.90 -18.55 7.14
N PRO A 66 3.40 -17.47 7.76
CA PRO A 66 3.75 -17.43 9.18
C PRO A 66 2.63 -17.86 10.14
N GLN A 67 1.39 -17.80 9.72
CA GLN A 67 0.25 -18.25 10.53
C GLN A 67 0.03 -19.76 10.45
N GLN A 68 0.54 -20.41 9.42
CA GLN A 68 0.36 -21.84 9.20
C GLN A 68 1.52 -22.69 9.75
N VAL A 69 2.65 -22.05 10.05
CA VAL A 69 3.88 -22.72 10.47
C VAL A 69 4.37 -22.16 11.80
N ASP A 70 4.73 -23.01 12.72
CA ASP A 70 5.30 -22.60 14.00
C ASP A 70 6.65 -21.89 13.79
N ASN A 71 6.70 -20.60 14.12
CA ASN A 71 7.89 -19.77 14.17
C ASN A 71 8.70 -19.69 12.84
N PRO A 72 8.05 -19.42 11.71
CA PRO A 72 8.72 -19.35 10.42
C PRO A 72 9.53 -18.06 10.27
N CYS A 73 10.63 -18.13 9.54
CA CYS A 73 11.31 -16.95 9.02
C CYS A 73 10.93 -16.77 7.56
N VAL A 74 9.84 -16.08 7.29
CA VAL A 74 9.44 -15.78 5.93
C VAL A 74 9.89 -14.37 5.56
N ILE A 75 10.94 -14.34 4.74
CA ILE A 75 11.58 -13.12 4.27
C ILE A 75 11.94 -13.26 2.79
N HIS A 76 12.10 -12.12 2.13
CA HIS A 76 12.69 -12.07 0.80
C HIS A 76 13.91 -11.15 0.80
N THR A 77 15.04 -11.67 0.37
CA THR A 77 16.31 -10.94 0.35
C THR A 77 16.65 -10.53 -1.07
N THR A 78 16.77 -9.22 -1.30
CA THR A 78 17.35 -8.63 -2.51
C THR A 78 18.83 -8.30 -2.29
N ASP A 79 19.47 -7.63 -3.26
CA ASP A 79 20.89 -7.21 -3.10
C ASP A 79 21.10 -6.27 -1.91
N SER A 80 20.15 -5.40 -1.60
CA SER A 80 20.31 -4.33 -0.60
C SER A 80 19.24 -4.31 0.50
N ILE A 81 18.11 -5.00 0.32
CA ILE A 81 16.93 -4.90 1.17
C ILE A 81 16.40 -6.30 1.49
N ILE A 82 15.89 -6.44 2.71
CA ILE A 82 15.13 -7.59 3.17
C ILE A 82 13.69 -7.16 3.33
N PHE A 83 12.79 -7.84 2.66
CA PHE A 83 11.36 -7.74 2.87
C PHE A 83 10.94 -8.67 3.99
N LEU A 84 10.28 -8.14 5.01
CA LEU A 84 9.66 -8.92 6.07
C LEU A 84 8.21 -9.22 5.69
N HIS A 85 7.79 -10.45 5.87
CA HIS A 85 6.45 -10.89 5.51
C HIS A 85 5.40 -10.27 6.45
N ASP A 86 4.34 -9.74 5.87
CA ASP A 86 3.13 -9.33 6.58
C ASP A 86 2.07 -10.41 6.38
N PRO A 87 1.55 -11.03 7.46
CA PRO A 87 0.53 -12.05 7.33
C PRO A 87 -0.79 -11.45 6.82
N PHE A 88 -1.52 -12.24 6.07
CA PHE A 88 -2.83 -11.83 5.53
C PHE A 88 -3.92 -11.72 6.57
N GLU A 89 -3.75 -12.42 7.70
CA GLU A 89 -4.77 -12.53 8.73
C GLU A 89 -4.46 -11.67 9.95
N MET A 90 -5.52 -11.33 10.67
CA MET A 90 -5.43 -10.59 11.93
C MET A 90 -4.83 -11.47 13.02
N GLY A 91 -4.10 -10.85 13.94
CA GLY A 91 -3.60 -11.53 15.11
C GLY A 91 -2.19 -11.16 15.54
N GLU A 92 -1.64 -11.95 16.45
CA GLU A 92 -0.27 -11.77 16.93
C GLU A 92 0.62 -12.89 16.37
N ILE A 93 1.72 -12.49 15.72
CA ILE A 93 2.70 -13.40 15.12
C ILE A 93 4.08 -13.09 15.66
N LYS A 94 4.85 -14.16 15.91
CA LYS A 94 6.24 -14.07 16.34
C LYS A 94 7.12 -14.92 15.45
N ASN A 95 8.09 -14.28 14.80
CA ASN A 95 9.05 -14.90 13.88
C ASN A 95 10.46 -14.80 14.43
N THR A 96 11.31 -15.79 14.16
CA THR A 96 12.74 -15.76 14.48
C THR A 96 13.57 -15.97 13.22
N CYS A 97 14.43 -15.01 12.88
CA CYS A 97 15.19 -14.99 11.64
C CYS A 97 16.67 -14.71 11.86
N THR A 98 17.53 -15.44 11.15
CA THR A 98 18.92 -15.04 10.91
C THR A 98 19.02 -14.42 9.54
N ILE A 99 19.48 -13.16 9.46
CA ILE A 99 19.46 -12.35 8.24
C ILE A 99 20.81 -11.64 8.02
N PRO A 100 21.19 -11.36 6.77
CA PRO A 100 22.37 -10.54 6.49
C PRO A 100 22.13 -9.07 6.87
N HIS A 101 23.21 -8.35 7.14
CA HIS A 101 23.16 -6.92 7.47
C HIS A 101 22.76 -6.05 6.26
N LYS A 102 21.46 -5.88 6.08
CA LYS A 102 20.82 -5.10 5.02
C LYS A 102 19.70 -4.22 5.57
N SER A 103 19.22 -3.28 4.77
CA SER A 103 18.04 -2.49 5.11
C SER A 103 16.79 -3.38 5.17
N LEU A 104 15.85 -3.04 6.07
CA LEU A 104 14.61 -3.78 6.26
C LEU A 104 13.44 -2.97 5.72
N PHE A 105 12.54 -3.64 5.01
CA PHE A 105 11.27 -3.07 4.54
C PHE A 105 10.13 -3.96 5.03
N PHE A 106 9.13 -3.35 5.63
CA PHE A 106 7.94 -4.03 6.13
C PHE A 106 6.71 -3.13 6.01
N PRO A 107 5.59 -3.61 5.49
CA PRO A 107 4.36 -2.84 5.51
C PRO A 107 3.72 -2.90 6.89
N PHE A 108 3.14 -1.79 7.34
CA PHE A 108 2.11 -1.77 8.38
C PHE A 108 0.78 -2.17 7.76
N TYR A 109 0.51 -1.64 6.60
CA TYR A 109 -0.64 -1.95 5.80
C TYR A 109 -0.37 -1.60 4.34
N ILE A 110 -0.81 -2.47 3.45
CA ILE A 110 -0.70 -2.26 2.02
C ILE A 110 -2.01 -2.65 1.34
N GLY A 111 -2.66 -1.67 0.75
CA GLY A 111 -3.81 -1.89 -0.10
C GLY A 111 -3.41 -1.78 -1.56
N TRP A 112 -3.94 -2.64 -2.40
CA TRP A 112 -3.73 -2.58 -3.84
C TRP A 112 -4.98 -2.98 -4.59
N CYS A 113 -5.06 -2.53 -5.83
CA CYS A 113 -6.04 -3.00 -6.80
C CYS A 113 -5.36 -3.30 -8.13
N ASP A 114 -5.85 -4.32 -8.80
CA ASP A 114 -5.35 -4.76 -10.10
C ASP A 114 -6.48 -5.17 -11.03
N ASN A 115 -6.15 -5.36 -12.31
CA ASN A 115 -7.13 -5.69 -13.35
C ASN A 115 -7.39 -7.18 -13.52
N GLY A 116 -6.81 -8.04 -12.68
CA GLY A 116 -6.97 -9.50 -12.72
C GLY A 116 -7.96 -10.03 -11.68
N ASN A 117 -8.29 -9.25 -10.66
CA ASN A 117 -9.21 -9.67 -9.62
C ASN A 117 -10.64 -9.75 -10.14
N GLN A 118 -11.30 -10.90 -9.95
CA GLN A 118 -12.65 -11.16 -10.46
C GLN A 118 -13.77 -10.34 -9.79
N GLY A 119 -13.45 -9.66 -8.66
CA GLY A 119 -14.49 -9.14 -7.80
C GLY A 119 -15.11 -7.80 -8.22
N TYR A 120 -14.34 -6.73 -8.41
CA TYR A 120 -14.92 -5.40 -8.43
C TYR A 120 -14.41 -4.43 -9.51
N TYR A 121 -13.19 -4.60 -10.02
CA TYR A 121 -12.59 -3.59 -10.88
C TYR A 121 -11.80 -4.20 -12.04
N ARG A 122 -12.43 -5.04 -12.85
CA ARG A 122 -11.86 -5.42 -14.16
C ARG A 122 -11.75 -4.18 -15.04
N THR A 123 -10.69 -3.42 -14.85
CA THR A 123 -10.46 -2.20 -15.61
C THR A 123 -8.97 -1.99 -15.83
N GLU A 124 -8.63 -1.57 -17.03
CA GLU A 124 -7.27 -1.10 -17.33
C GLU A 124 -7.12 0.41 -17.07
N SER A 125 -8.17 1.06 -16.56
CA SER A 125 -8.13 2.48 -16.25
C SER A 125 -7.36 2.71 -14.94
N TYR A 126 -6.25 3.45 -15.02
CA TYR A 126 -5.48 3.88 -13.86
C TYR A 126 -6.37 4.55 -12.79
N ASN A 127 -7.23 5.48 -13.20
CA ASN A 127 -8.07 6.23 -12.26
C ASN A 127 -9.02 5.32 -11.47
N LYS A 128 -9.56 4.28 -12.09
CA LYS A 128 -10.44 3.32 -11.38
C LYS A 128 -9.66 2.40 -10.45
N LEU A 129 -8.47 1.95 -10.84
CA LEU A 129 -7.60 1.19 -9.94
C LEU A 129 -7.09 2.06 -8.79
N LEU A 130 -6.81 3.34 -9.06
CA LEU A 130 -6.47 4.32 -8.05
C LEU A 130 -7.60 4.51 -7.03
N GLU A 131 -8.83 4.76 -7.47
CA GLU A 131 -9.99 4.89 -6.57
C GLU A 131 -10.19 3.64 -5.72
N CYS A 132 -10.08 2.46 -6.33
CA CYS A 132 -10.13 1.18 -5.63
C CYS A 132 -9.03 1.08 -4.56
N THR A 133 -7.80 1.41 -4.91
CA THR A 133 -6.66 1.35 -4.00
C THR A 133 -6.81 2.32 -2.82
N LEU A 134 -7.30 3.53 -3.08
CA LEU A 134 -7.58 4.52 -2.03
C LEU A 134 -8.72 4.03 -1.12
N ASP A 135 -9.76 3.42 -1.69
CA ASP A 135 -10.87 2.85 -0.92
C ASP A 135 -10.44 1.64 -0.07
N ALA A 136 -9.54 0.82 -0.58
CA ALA A 136 -8.96 -0.30 0.17
C ALA A 136 -8.14 0.15 1.39
N ASN A 137 -7.61 1.37 1.38
CA ASN A 137 -6.83 1.96 2.48
C ASN A 137 -7.66 2.89 3.37
N ARG A 138 -8.99 2.95 3.18
CA ARG A 138 -9.88 3.82 3.96
C ARG A 138 -9.95 3.37 5.41
N GLY A 139 -9.99 4.33 6.33
CA GLY A 139 -10.24 4.09 7.75
C GLY A 139 -9.42 4.98 8.67
N LEU A 140 -9.59 4.75 9.97
CA LEU A 140 -8.74 5.34 11.00
C LEU A 140 -7.58 4.39 11.27
N VAL A 141 -6.39 4.79 10.86
CA VAL A 141 -5.20 3.94 10.89
C VAL A 141 -4.32 4.33 12.08
N THR A 142 -3.96 3.35 12.90
CA THR A 142 -2.98 3.49 13.98
C THR A 142 -1.82 2.54 13.73
N MET A 143 -0.60 3.06 13.77
CA MET A 143 0.62 2.30 13.49
C MET A 143 1.68 2.60 14.55
N ASN A 144 2.26 1.56 15.11
CA ASN A 144 3.38 1.66 16.05
C ASN A 144 4.46 0.66 15.67
N ALA A 145 5.73 1.03 15.82
CA ALA A 145 6.84 0.10 15.74
C ALA A 145 7.87 0.36 16.83
N TYR A 146 8.50 -0.73 17.26
CA TYR A 146 9.55 -0.73 18.28
C TYR A 146 10.74 -1.54 17.76
N LEU A 147 11.93 -0.98 17.89
CA LEU A 147 13.19 -1.66 17.68
C LEU A 147 13.94 -1.70 19.01
N ASP A 148 14.18 -2.90 19.56
CA ASP A 148 14.81 -3.11 20.86
C ASP A 148 14.14 -2.28 21.97
N ASP A 149 12.81 -2.42 22.07
CA ASP A 149 11.94 -1.70 23.02
C ASP A 149 11.86 -0.17 22.81
N LYS A 150 12.65 0.39 21.89
CA LYS A 150 12.57 1.80 21.55
C LYS A 150 11.49 2.03 20.50
N LYS A 151 10.51 2.88 20.80
CA LYS A 151 9.49 3.28 19.82
C LYS A 151 10.14 4.06 18.68
N ILE A 152 10.03 3.55 17.45
CA ILE A 152 10.58 4.15 16.23
C ILE A 152 9.49 4.69 15.30
N VAL A 153 8.26 4.16 15.39
CA VAL A 153 7.08 4.66 14.66
C VAL A 153 5.93 4.84 15.64
N ASP A 154 5.25 5.96 15.53
CA ASP A 154 4.04 6.30 16.29
C ASP A 154 3.18 7.23 15.43
N VAL A 155 2.27 6.66 14.67
CA VAL A 155 1.48 7.37 13.66
C VAL A 155 0.01 7.05 13.81
N ARG A 156 -0.84 8.07 13.70
CA ARG A 156 -2.29 7.94 13.58
C ARG A 156 -2.79 8.81 12.42
N ILE A 157 -3.57 8.20 11.55
CA ILE A 157 -4.06 8.82 10.31
C ILE A 157 -5.57 8.64 10.24
N ASP A 158 -6.27 9.70 9.88
CA ASP A 158 -7.66 9.65 9.45
C ASP A 158 -7.69 9.64 7.92
N ASN A 159 -7.98 8.48 7.35
CA ASN A 159 -8.15 8.24 5.93
C ASN A 159 -9.61 7.83 5.62
N THR A 160 -10.56 8.29 6.41
CA THR A 160 -12.00 8.04 6.17
C THR A 160 -12.51 8.79 4.93
N ASP A 161 -11.89 9.93 4.60
CA ASP A 161 -12.06 10.63 3.32
C ASP A 161 -10.85 10.34 2.42
N ILE A 162 -11.03 9.47 1.43
CA ILE A 162 -9.96 9.00 0.53
C ILE A 162 -9.28 10.12 -0.29
N HIS A 163 -9.91 11.28 -0.38
CA HIS A 163 -9.35 12.45 -1.08
C HIS A 163 -8.69 13.46 -0.14
N ASN A 164 -8.75 13.22 1.17
CA ASN A 164 -8.28 14.17 2.19
C ASN A 164 -7.72 13.46 3.42
N LEU A 165 -6.66 12.69 3.22
CA LEU A 165 -5.91 12.05 4.29
C LEU A 165 -5.43 13.09 5.30
N LYS A 166 -5.66 12.85 6.59
CA LYS A 166 -5.23 13.72 7.69
C LYS A 166 -4.32 12.96 8.64
N VAL A 167 -3.11 13.43 8.78
CA VAL A 167 -2.20 12.95 9.83
C VAL A 167 -2.67 13.57 11.15
N LEU A 168 -3.21 12.74 12.05
CA LEU A 168 -3.68 13.17 13.37
C LEU A 168 -2.53 13.24 14.37
N HIS A 169 -1.56 12.35 14.21
CA HIS A 169 -0.40 12.24 15.07
C HIS A 169 0.76 11.59 14.31
N ASN A 170 1.97 12.13 14.46
CA ASN A 170 3.19 11.52 13.96
C ASN A 170 4.38 11.93 14.83
N ASN A 171 4.79 11.03 15.72
CA ASN A 171 5.98 11.13 16.57
C ASN A 171 7.03 10.08 16.16
N SER A 172 7.00 9.64 14.92
CA SER A 172 8.00 8.70 14.41
C SER A 172 9.39 9.33 14.41
N LEU A 173 10.39 8.52 14.69
CA LEU A 173 11.76 8.92 14.47
C LEU A 173 12.00 9.06 12.95
N ASP A 174 12.86 9.97 12.58
CA ASP A 174 13.15 10.28 11.19
C ASP A 174 13.50 9.03 10.38
N ASN A 175 12.87 8.93 9.19
CA ASN A 175 13.10 7.91 8.18
C ASN A 175 12.61 6.47 8.46
N TYR A 176 12.02 6.17 9.62
CA TYR A 176 11.49 4.82 9.89
C TYR A 176 10.09 4.57 9.31
N TYR A 177 9.33 5.61 9.08
CA TYR A 177 7.98 5.53 8.49
C TYR A 177 7.94 6.18 7.12
N LYS A 178 7.26 5.53 6.19
CA LYS A 178 7.01 6.02 4.84
C LYS A 178 5.55 5.80 4.47
N GLU A 179 4.92 6.86 4.02
CA GLU A 179 3.68 6.82 3.28
C GLU A 179 4.04 6.79 1.79
N ILE A 180 3.67 5.71 1.11
CA ILE A 180 4.07 5.46 -0.27
C ILE A 180 2.83 5.22 -1.09
N GLY A 181 2.61 6.07 -2.03
CA GLY A 181 1.54 5.92 -2.98
C GLY A 181 0.64 7.15 -3.14
N PRO A 182 -0.31 7.04 -4.05
CA PRO A 182 -0.51 5.88 -4.91
C PRO A 182 0.68 5.68 -5.86
N THR A 183 1.08 4.44 -6.06
CA THR A 183 2.17 4.10 -6.98
C THR A 183 1.76 4.36 -8.43
N ASN A 184 2.74 4.51 -9.32
CA ASN A 184 2.50 4.33 -10.75
C ASN A 184 2.02 2.91 -11.03
N PHE A 185 1.51 2.66 -12.25
CA PHE A 185 1.24 1.30 -12.71
C PHE A 185 2.49 0.43 -12.63
N PHE A 186 2.32 -0.77 -12.09
CA PHE A 186 3.32 -1.82 -12.16
C PHE A 186 2.70 -3.14 -12.60
N ASP A 187 3.54 -4.07 -13.04
CA ASP A 187 3.12 -5.43 -13.37
C ASP A 187 3.09 -6.28 -12.10
N LEU A 188 1.90 -6.73 -11.72
CA LEU A 188 1.71 -7.75 -10.69
C LEU A 188 1.73 -9.12 -11.37
N THR A 189 2.67 -9.96 -10.97
CA THR A 189 2.88 -11.28 -11.56
C THR A 189 2.38 -12.35 -10.60
N LEU A 190 1.40 -13.14 -11.01
CA LEU A 190 0.91 -14.29 -10.25
C LEU A 190 1.52 -15.58 -10.80
N THR A 191 2.03 -16.39 -9.90
CA THR A 191 2.52 -17.74 -10.21
C THR A 191 1.52 -18.79 -9.74
N ASN A 192 1.73 -20.05 -10.09
CA ASN A 192 0.91 -21.16 -9.59
C ASN A 192 1.02 -21.37 -8.07
N LYS A 193 1.95 -20.70 -7.40
CA LYS A 193 2.13 -20.73 -5.95
C LYS A 193 1.21 -19.76 -5.19
N THR A 194 0.59 -18.80 -5.90
CA THR A 194 -0.26 -17.79 -5.23
C THR A 194 -1.37 -18.45 -4.43
N GLN A 195 -1.55 -18.01 -3.19
CA GLN A 195 -2.67 -18.42 -2.34
C GLN A 195 -3.97 -17.67 -2.64
N PHE A 196 -3.94 -16.66 -3.49
CA PHE A 196 -5.13 -15.91 -3.88
C PHE A 196 -5.96 -16.66 -4.92
N HIS A 197 -7.10 -17.21 -4.48
CA HIS A 197 -7.99 -18.00 -5.33
C HIS A 197 -8.96 -17.16 -6.18
N ASN A 198 -9.06 -15.85 -5.92
CA ASN A 198 -10.01 -14.95 -6.57
C ASN A 198 -9.57 -14.44 -7.94
N TYR A 199 -8.39 -14.82 -8.40
CA TYR A 199 -7.90 -14.44 -9.72
C TYR A 199 -8.39 -15.38 -10.80
N GLU A 200 -8.77 -14.84 -11.96
CA GLU A 200 -8.92 -15.65 -13.17
C GLU A 200 -7.56 -16.20 -13.56
N LYS A 201 -7.43 -17.51 -13.50
CA LYS A 201 -6.23 -18.18 -13.95
C LYS A 201 -6.36 -18.47 -15.46
N PRO A 202 -5.42 -18.02 -16.31
CA PRO A 202 -5.36 -18.43 -17.71
C PRO A 202 -5.30 -19.97 -17.83
N GLN A 203 -5.71 -20.51 -18.98
CA GLN A 203 -5.69 -21.98 -19.20
C GLN A 203 -4.28 -22.57 -19.08
N ASP A 204 -3.25 -21.78 -19.33
CA ASP A 204 -1.84 -22.13 -19.24
C ASP A 204 -1.16 -21.65 -17.96
N PHE A 205 -1.92 -21.27 -16.94
CA PHE A 205 -1.42 -20.69 -15.69
C PHE A 205 -0.37 -21.59 -14.99
N GLU A 206 -0.52 -22.90 -15.08
CA GLU A 206 0.43 -23.85 -14.49
C GLU A 206 1.81 -23.78 -15.16
N SER A 207 1.87 -23.37 -16.43
CA SER A 207 3.11 -23.28 -17.21
C SER A 207 3.62 -21.84 -17.38
N SER A 208 2.75 -20.83 -17.25
CA SER A 208 3.07 -19.43 -17.49
C SER A 208 2.47 -18.51 -16.43
N PRO A 209 3.29 -17.66 -15.78
CA PRO A 209 2.77 -16.66 -14.84
C PRO A 209 1.80 -15.69 -15.49
N ALA A 210 0.69 -15.38 -14.80
CA ALA A 210 -0.23 -14.33 -15.23
C ALA A 210 0.30 -12.95 -14.82
N LYS A 211 0.09 -11.94 -15.68
CA LYS A 211 0.48 -10.55 -15.42
C LYS A 211 -0.73 -9.64 -15.43
N TYR A 212 -0.82 -8.81 -14.44
CA TYR A 212 -1.89 -7.83 -14.26
C TYR A 212 -1.31 -6.44 -14.01
N LYS A 213 -2.03 -5.40 -14.39
CA LYS A 213 -1.67 -4.02 -14.04
C LYS A 213 -2.24 -3.71 -12.67
N ALA A 214 -1.39 -3.22 -11.78
CA ALA A 214 -1.75 -2.89 -10.40
C ALA A 214 -1.34 -1.47 -10.02
N VAL A 215 -2.05 -0.93 -9.03
CA VAL A 215 -1.73 0.29 -8.27
C VAL A 215 -1.78 -0.08 -6.80
N ALA A 216 -0.85 0.43 -6.01
CA ALA A 216 -0.77 0.18 -4.58
C ALA A 216 -0.63 1.47 -3.76
N TYR A 217 -1.02 1.39 -2.50
CA TYR A 217 -0.78 2.38 -1.47
C TYR A 217 -0.29 1.68 -0.22
N CYS A 218 0.82 2.13 0.33
CA CYS A 218 1.47 1.49 1.46
C CYS A 218 1.74 2.47 2.61
N PHE A 219 1.33 2.09 3.79
CA PHE A 219 1.90 2.60 5.03
C PHE A 219 3.03 1.65 5.42
N CYS A 220 4.26 2.08 5.25
CA CYS A 220 5.41 1.19 5.31
C CYS A 220 6.43 1.62 6.36
N GLY A 221 7.08 0.62 6.97
CA GLY A 221 8.29 0.80 7.75
C GLY A 221 9.54 0.55 6.91
N PHE A 222 10.56 1.34 7.15
CA PHE A 222 11.87 1.18 6.54
C PHE A 222 12.97 1.43 7.58
N ILE A 223 13.88 0.49 7.75
CA ILE A 223 15.07 0.63 8.59
C ILE A 223 16.29 0.55 7.68
N ASP A 224 16.99 1.68 7.52
CA ASP A 224 18.25 1.67 6.78
C ASP A 224 19.29 0.82 7.52
N LYS A 225 20.14 0.10 6.78
CA LYS A 225 21.19 -0.74 7.36
C LYS A 225 22.11 0.00 8.32
N ASN A 226 22.28 1.32 8.15
CA ASN A 226 23.09 2.15 9.04
C ASN A 226 22.38 2.51 10.35
N GLN A 227 21.08 2.20 10.48
CA GLN A 227 20.26 2.44 11.67
C GLN A 227 20.12 1.20 12.56
N ILE A 228 20.63 0.05 12.10
CA ILE A 228 20.61 -1.21 12.82
C ILE A 228 22.01 -1.87 12.72
N THR A 229 22.53 -2.33 13.83
CA THR A 229 23.87 -2.95 13.87
C THR A 229 23.79 -4.46 13.65
N PRO A 230 24.88 -5.16 13.29
CA PRO A 230 24.95 -6.61 13.45
C PRO A 230 24.71 -7.01 14.92
N GLY A 231 24.02 -8.13 15.14
CA GLY A 231 23.68 -8.62 16.48
C GLY A 231 22.25 -9.13 16.60
N ASN A 232 21.78 -9.29 17.83
CA ASN A 232 20.39 -9.69 18.12
C ASN A 232 19.51 -8.47 18.31
N HIS A 233 18.39 -8.42 17.60
CA HIS A 233 17.41 -7.34 17.65
C HIS A 233 16.01 -7.88 17.76
N GLN A 234 15.10 -7.08 18.32
CA GLN A 234 13.68 -7.33 18.28
C GLN A 234 12.98 -6.17 17.55
N LEU A 235 12.33 -6.47 16.43
CA LEU A 235 11.45 -5.54 15.73
C LEU A 235 10.00 -5.97 15.97
N SER A 236 9.22 -5.12 16.62
CA SER A 236 7.77 -5.33 16.80
C SER A 236 7.01 -4.20 16.15
N TYR A 237 5.98 -4.52 15.37
CA TYR A 237 5.09 -3.50 14.81
C TYR A 237 3.63 -3.92 14.93
N TYR A 238 2.80 -2.90 15.05
CA TYR A 238 1.38 -3.00 15.27
C TYR A 238 0.64 -2.11 14.30
N THR A 239 -0.43 -2.63 13.75
CA THR A 239 -1.36 -1.88 12.89
C THR A 239 -2.78 -2.14 13.34
N LYS A 240 -3.56 -1.08 13.44
CA LYS A 240 -5.01 -1.15 13.60
C LYS A 240 -5.68 -0.23 12.59
N ILE A 241 -6.67 -0.74 11.89
CA ILE A 241 -7.52 0.03 10.97
C ILE A 241 -8.95 -0.13 11.44
N GLU A 242 -9.61 0.98 11.72
CA GLU A 242 -10.99 1.02 12.17
C GLU A 242 -11.87 1.65 11.09
N GLY A 243 -12.98 0.98 10.78
CA GLY A 243 -13.94 1.48 9.78
C GLY A 243 -13.40 1.44 8.35
N SER A 244 -12.55 0.46 8.04
CA SER A 244 -12.02 0.32 6.68
C SER A 244 -13.17 0.10 5.70
N GLY A 245 -13.14 0.80 4.58
CA GLY A 245 -14.20 0.77 3.57
C GLY A 245 -14.39 -0.60 2.95
N GLY A 246 -13.40 -1.48 3.00
CA GLY A 246 -13.45 -2.78 2.35
C GLY A 246 -14.24 -2.78 1.04
N LEU A 247 -14.11 -3.74 0.21
CA LEU A 247 -14.92 -3.89 -1.01
C LEU A 247 -16.43 -4.03 -0.73
N ASP A 248 -16.81 -4.35 0.52
CA ASP A 248 -18.20 -4.35 0.99
C ASP A 248 -18.47 -3.11 1.85
N LYS A 249 -18.98 -2.05 1.22
CA LYS A 249 -19.35 -0.77 1.86
C LYS A 249 -20.38 -0.91 2.98
N THR A 250 -21.00 -2.08 3.14
CA THR A 250 -22.03 -2.34 4.14
C THR A 250 -21.49 -2.93 5.44
N LYS A 251 -20.25 -3.41 5.42
CA LYS A 251 -19.58 -4.01 6.58
C LYS A 251 -18.15 -3.49 6.61
N GLY A 252 -17.94 -2.29 7.17
CA GLY A 252 -16.58 -1.88 7.52
C GLY A 252 -15.94 -3.01 8.33
N TRP A 253 -14.76 -3.47 7.92
CA TRP A 253 -14.02 -4.45 8.71
C TRP A 253 -12.91 -3.73 9.46
N ASP A 254 -12.73 -4.13 10.69
CA ASP A 254 -11.60 -3.69 11.48
C ASP A 254 -10.46 -4.67 11.26
N HIS A 255 -9.29 -4.16 11.03
CA HIS A 255 -8.07 -4.95 10.93
C HIS A 255 -7.16 -4.62 12.10
N GLU A 256 -6.66 -5.66 12.76
CA GLU A 256 -5.69 -5.49 13.84
C GLU A 256 -4.63 -6.59 13.76
N SER A 257 -3.37 -6.21 13.62
CA SER A 257 -2.23 -7.10 13.56
C SER A 257 -1.10 -6.63 14.47
N LYS A 258 -0.38 -7.58 15.05
CA LYS A 258 0.85 -7.35 15.81
C LYS A 258 1.88 -8.39 15.40
N ILE A 259 3.00 -7.94 14.91
CA ILE A 259 4.06 -8.79 14.40
C ILE A 259 5.34 -8.51 15.16
N THR A 260 6.01 -9.57 15.56
CA THR A 260 7.31 -9.50 16.25
C THR A 260 8.33 -10.36 15.53
N TYR A 261 9.41 -9.75 15.11
CA TYR A 261 10.58 -10.42 14.57
C TYR A 261 11.72 -10.42 15.62
N ILE A 262 12.22 -11.59 15.93
CA ILE A 262 13.51 -11.77 16.63
C ILE A 262 14.55 -11.95 15.53
N LEU A 263 15.40 -10.96 15.34
CA LEU A 263 16.36 -10.89 14.25
C LEU A 263 17.76 -11.13 14.78
N ARG A 264 18.48 -12.09 14.18
CA ARG A 264 19.93 -12.21 14.30
C ARG A 264 20.55 -11.69 13.02
N ILE A 265 21.19 -10.54 13.09
CA ILE A 265 21.81 -9.84 11.94
C ILE A 265 23.31 -10.21 11.90
N GLU A 266 23.75 -10.77 10.76
CA GLU A 266 25.13 -11.22 10.54
C GLU A 266 25.87 -10.38 9.51
#